data_49f3b06fe00438c7cef0207fd64feb6a
#
_entry.id   49f3b06fe00438c7cef0207fd64feb6a
#
_cell.length_a   1.000
_cell.length_b   1.000
_cell.length_c   1.000
_cell.angle_alpha   90.00
_cell.angle_beta   90.00
_cell.angle_gamma   90.00
#
_symmetry.space_group_name_H-M   'P 1'
#
loop_
_entity.id
_entity.type
_entity.pdbx_description
1 polymer ?
#
loop_
_entity_poly.entity_id
_entity_poly.type
_entity_poly.pdbx_seq_one_letter_code
_entity_poly.pdbx_strand_id
1 'polypeptide(L)'
;LKSYTVMPGLMDMHVHFGGEYQSKAERPVKVERETVAILAAKHAVITLDAGFTTVRQVGDSGLVAISLRDTINSQQVVGPRIFAAGKSIATTGGHADPTNGMSADEYEYPTPEDGVINGPYEAFTAVRQRYKDGADGIKLTVTGGVLSVAKSGDNPQFTEEEIEAVVEAAKDYGFWVAVHAHGPEGMKRAVLAGVDSVEHGTFMTEEVMDLMIERGTYYVPTISAGEFVAEKSKIDNYFPEIVRPKAATVGPQIGATFGKALDRGVKIAFGTDV
;
A
#
# COMPACT_ATOMS: atom_id res chain seq x y z
N LEU A 1 -37.77 -1.62 9.41
CA LEU A 1 -36.51 -1.43 10.16
C LEU A 1 -36.57 -1.87 11.63
N LYS A 2 -37.72 -2.28 12.18
CA LYS A 2 -37.84 -2.66 13.62
C LYS A 2 -36.95 -3.86 14.03
N SER A 3 -36.43 -4.66 13.07
CA SER A 3 -35.57 -5.83 13.30
C SER A 3 -34.12 -5.64 12.84
N TYR A 4 -33.74 -4.43 12.45
CA TYR A 4 -32.39 -4.14 11.92
C TYR A 4 -31.70 -3.07 12.75
N THR A 5 -30.39 -3.21 12.89
CA THR A 5 -29.53 -2.15 13.43
C THR A 5 -28.98 -1.33 12.26
N VAL A 6 -29.13 -0.02 12.30
CA VAL A 6 -28.53 0.89 11.33
C VAL A 6 -27.21 1.40 11.90
N MET A 7 -26.16 1.30 11.10
CA MET A 7 -24.82 1.79 11.44
C MET A 7 -24.23 2.59 10.27
N PRO A 8 -23.24 3.46 10.51
CA PRO A 8 -22.46 4.07 9.42
C PRO A 8 -21.82 2.99 8.55
N GLY A 9 -21.63 3.29 7.25
CA GLY A 9 -20.89 2.39 6.38
C GLY A 9 -19.45 2.20 6.86
N LEU A 10 -18.91 1.01 6.65
CA LEU A 10 -17.54 0.67 7.02
C LEU A 10 -16.54 1.42 6.14
N MET A 11 -15.32 1.60 6.66
CA MET A 11 -14.20 2.19 5.93
C MET A 11 -13.04 1.19 5.88
N ASP A 12 -12.45 1.02 4.69
CA ASP A 12 -11.21 0.25 4.48
C ASP A 12 -10.10 1.19 4.04
N MET A 13 -9.05 1.31 4.87
CA MET A 13 -7.97 2.25 4.67
C MET A 13 -6.80 1.68 3.87
N HIS A 14 -6.95 0.45 3.33
CA HIS A 14 -5.92 -0.18 2.50
C HIS A 14 -6.54 -1.19 1.53
N VAL A 15 -6.80 -0.76 0.30
CA VAL A 15 -7.31 -1.64 -0.76
C VAL A 15 -6.50 -1.50 -2.05
N HIS A 16 -6.59 -2.53 -2.92
CA HIS A 16 -5.98 -2.59 -4.25
C HIS A 16 -6.95 -3.16 -5.28
N PHE A 17 -7.86 -2.34 -5.81
CA PHE A 17 -8.89 -2.79 -6.75
C PHE A 17 -8.36 -3.33 -8.09
N GLY A 18 -7.14 -2.96 -8.46
CA GLY A 18 -6.54 -3.36 -9.74
C GLY A 18 -5.89 -4.75 -9.75
N GLY A 19 -5.85 -5.45 -8.63
CA GLY A 19 -5.14 -6.73 -8.52
C GLY A 19 -5.97 -7.82 -7.87
N GLU A 20 -6.04 -9.00 -8.50
CA GLU A 20 -6.25 -10.26 -7.78
C GLU A 20 -4.91 -10.96 -7.70
N TYR A 21 -4.52 -11.39 -6.49
CA TYR A 21 -3.34 -12.25 -6.36
C TYR A 21 -3.65 -13.61 -7.02
N GLN A 22 -3.07 -13.82 -8.20
CA GLN A 22 -3.20 -15.11 -8.89
C GLN A 22 -2.09 -16.07 -8.43
N SER A 23 -2.50 -17.27 -8.02
CA SER A 23 -1.66 -18.31 -7.43
C SER A 23 -0.60 -18.93 -8.35
N LYS A 24 -0.56 -18.58 -9.63
CA LYS A 24 0.41 -19.18 -10.56
C LYS A 24 1.67 -18.30 -10.62
N ALA A 25 2.82 -18.97 -10.49
CA ALA A 25 4.15 -18.39 -10.66
C ALA A 25 4.36 -17.72 -12.04
N GLU A 26 3.52 -18.01 -13.00
CA GLU A 26 3.39 -17.25 -14.22
C GLU A 26 2.50 -16.04 -13.94
N ARG A 27 3.10 -14.93 -13.46
CA ARG A 27 2.50 -13.63 -13.65
C ARG A 27 2.14 -13.55 -15.14
N PRO A 28 0.89 -13.28 -15.52
CA PRO A 28 0.62 -12.88 -16.89
C PRO A 28 1.52 -11.68 -17.15
N VAL A 29 2.42 -11.84 -18.10
CA VAL A 29 3.50 -10.86 -18.36
C VAL A 29 2.93 -9.48 -18.69
N LYS A 30 1.65 -9.41 -19.06
CA LYS A 30 0.86 -8.15 -19.16
C LYS A 30 -0.63 -8.48 -19.06
N VAL A 31 -1.28 -7.91 -18.07
CA VAL A 31 -2.73 -7.66 -18.14
C VAL A 31 -2.89 -6.23 -18.66
N GLU A 32 -3.61 -6.04 -19.72
CA GLU A 32 -3.88 -4.70 -20.28
C GLU A 32 -4.59 -3.83 -19.23
N ARG A 33 -4.24 -2.54 -19.17
CA ARG A 33 -4.79 -1.60 -18.18
C ARG A 33 -6.32 -1.50 -18.25
N GLU A 34 -6.87 -1.65 -19.44
CA GLU A 34 -8.31 -1.67 -19.68
C GLU A 34 -8.98 -2.87 -18.97
N THR A 35 -8.36 -4.04 -19.01
CA THR A 35 -8.83 -5.22 -18.27
C THR A 35 -8.76 -4.99 -16.76
N VAL A 36 -7.67 -4.39 -16.28
CA VAL A 36 -7.52 -4.04 -14.86
C VAL A 36 -8.61 -3.05 -14.43
N ALA A 37 -8.93 -2.04 -15.26
CA ALA A 37 -9.97 -1.06 -14.96
C ALA A 37 -11.38 -1.70 -14.88
N ILE A 38 -11.69 -2.64 -15.77
CA ILE A 38 -12.96 -3.38 -15.76
C ILE A 38 -13.07 -4.25 -14.49
N LEU A 39 -11.99 -4.95 -14.12
CA LEU A 39 -11.94 -5.75 -12.89
C LEU A 39 -12.05 -4.86 -11.64
N ALA A 40 -11.39 -3.71 -11.62
CA ALA A 40 -11.47 -2.76 -10.53
C ALA A 40 -12.91 -2.27 -10.28
N ALA A 41 -13.67 -2.01 -11.35
CA ALA A 41 -15.09 -1.66 -11.23
C ALA A 41 -15.93 -2.81 -10.62
N LYS A 42 -15.66 -4.07 -10.99
CA LYS A 42 -16.29 -5.25 -10.38
C LYS A 42 -15.96 -5.34 -8.88
N HIS A 43 -14.68 -5.17 -8.51
CA HIS A 43 -14.23 -5.26 -7.13
C HIS A 43 -14.82 -4.14 -6.27
N ALA A 44 -14.97 -2.93 -6.82
CA ALA A 44 -15.61 -1.81 -6.14
C ALA A 44 -17.07 -2.14 -5.75
N VAL A 45 -17.84 -2.80 -6.61
CA VAL A 45 -19.21 -3.25 -6.29
C VAL A 45 -19.19 -4.30 -5.16
N ILE A 46 -18.30 -5.30 -5.24
CA ILE A 46 -18.18 -6.34 -4.20
C ILE A 46 -17.85 -5.70 -2.84
N THR A 47 -16.93 -4.74 -2.82
CA THR A 47 -16.53 -4.01 -1.62
C THR A 47 -17.70 -3.21 -1.04
N LEU A 48 -18.48 -2.52 -1.89
CA LEU A 48 -19.67 -1.79 -1.46
C LEU A 48 -20.73 -2.74 -0.90
N ASP A 49 -21.00 -3.86 -1.56
CA ASP A 49 -21.98 -4.88 -1.13
C ASP A 49 -21.56 -5.54 0.21
N ALA A 50 -20.27 -5.60 0.50
CA ALA A 50 -19.75 -6.04 1.80
C ALA A 50 -19.93 -4.98 2.92
N GLY A 51 -20.45 -3.78 2.59
CA GLY A 51 -20.76 -2.72 3.55
C GLY A 51 -19.67 -1.64 3.67
N PHE A 52 -18.60 -1.70 2.90
CA PHE A 52 -17.57 -0.67 2.87
C PHE A 52 -17.98 0.46 1.93
N THR A 53 -18.37 1.58 2.50
CA THR A 53 -18.86 2.75 1.76
C THR A 53 -17.79 3.78 1.46
N THR A 54 -16.62 3.64 2.07
CA THR A 54 -15.44 4.49 1.84
C THR A 54 -14.17 3.65 1.89
N VAL A 55 -13.28 3.86 0.95
CA VAL A 55 -12.00 3.14 0.88
C VAL A 55 -10.84 4.07 0.54
N ARG A 56 -9.64 3.68 0.97
CA ARG A 56 -8.38 4.30 0.56
C ARG A 56 -7.59 3.32 -0.29
N GLN A 57 -7.47 3.63 -1.58
CA GLN A 57 -6.68 2.86 -2.54
C GLN A 57 -5.21 3.33 -2.46
N VAL A 58 -4.35 2.49 -1.93
CA VAL A 58 -2.96 2.85 -1.60
C VAL A 58 -1.95 2.20 -2.54
N GLY A 59 -2.06 2.50 -3.80
CA GLY A 59 -1.14 2.07 -4.85
C GLY A 59 -1.87 1.44 -6.02
N ASP A 60 -1.43 1.79 -7.23
CA ASP A 60 -2.08 1.41 -8.47
C ASP A 60 -1.07 1.27 -9.61
N SER A 61 -1.44 0.54 -10.65
CA SER A 61 -0.69 0.42 -11.91
C SER A 61 -1.17 1.47 -12.93
N GLY A 62 -0.97 2.74 -12.63
CA GLY A 62 -1.38 3.83 -13.52
C GLY A 62 -2.45 4.72 -12.92
N LEU A 63 -3.52 5.00 -13.66
CA LEU A 63 -4.61 5.89 -13.26
C LEU A 63 -5.92 5.14 -13.00
N VAL A 64 -5.89 3.82 -12.83
CA VAL A 64 -7.10 2.99 -12.75
C VAL A 64 -7.99 3.41 -11.57
N ALA A 65 -7.42 3.54 -10.37
CA ALA A 65 -8.18 3.92 -9.19
C ALA A 65 -8.70 5.36 -9.25
N ILE A 66 -7.92 6.28 -9.79
CA ILE A 66 -8.33 7.68 -9.99
C ILE A 66 -9.49 7.74 -11.00
N SER A 67 -9.39 7.05 -12.12
CA SER A 67 -10.45 6.97 -13.13
C SER A 67 -11.71 6.31 -12.58
N LEU A 68 -11.57 5.25 -11.79
CA LEU A 68 -12.69 4.58 -11.13
C LEU A 68 -13.38 5.52 -10.13
N ARG A 69 -12.62 6.22 -9.28
CA ARG A 69 -13.15 7.24 -8.37
C ARG A 69 -13.98 8.29 -9.13
N ASP A 70 -13.43 8.83 -10.21
CA ASP A 70 -14.06 9.91 -10.95
C ASP A 70 -15.33 9.43 -11.68
N THR A 71 -15.35 8.18 -12.18
CA THR A 71 -16.54 7.58 -12.78
C THR A 71 -17.61 7.21 -11.75
N ILE A 72 -17.24 6.82 -10.52
CA ILE A 72 -18.17 6.66 -9.41
C ILE A 72 -18.74 8.02 -8.97
N ASN A 73 -17.89 9.04 -8.80
CA ASN A 73 -18.31 10.38 -8.41
C ASN A 73 -19.28 11.02 -9.43
N SER A 74 -19.08 10.73 -10.72
CA SER A 74 -19.98 11.15 -11.80
C SER A 74 -21.20 10.23 -11.99
N GLN A 75 -21.40 9.25 -11.11
CA GLN A 75 -22.53 8.29 -11.11
C GLN A 75 -22.62 7.42 -12.38
N GLN A 76 -21.51 7.19 -13.07
CA GLN A 76 -21.45 6.29 -14.22
C GLN A 76 -21.17 4.84 -13.82
N VAL A 77 -20.52 4.63 -12.68
CA VAL A 77 -20.18 3.31 -12.10
C VAL A 77 -20.62 3.29 -10.64
N VAL A 78 -21.09 2.14 -10.17
CA VAL A 78 -21.45 1.91 -8.76
C VAL A 78 -20.20 1.49 -7.98
N GLY A 79 -20.00 2.08 -6.81
CA GLY A 79 -18.89 1.73 -5.92
C GLY A 79 -18.86 2.60 -4.66
N PRO A 80 -17.91 2.35 -3.76
CA PRO A 80 -17.70 3.16 -2.57
C PRO A 80 -17.07 4.53 -2.91
N ARG A 81 -17.03 5.44 -1.96
CA ARG A 81 -16.18 6.62 -2.05
C ARG A 81 -14.72 6.19 -2.01
N ILE A 82 -13.92 6.60 -2.99
CA ILE A 82 -12.50 6.24 -3.10
C ILE A 82 -11.63 7.46 -2.84
N PHE A 83 -10.57 7.27 -2.03
CA PHE A 83 -9.41 8.16 -1.95
C PHE A 83 -8.22 7.42 -2.55
N ALA A 84 -7.63 7.95 -3.62
CA ALA A 84 -6.66 7.25 -4.44
C ALA A 84 -5.26 7.89 -4.39
N ALA A 85 -4.24 7.09 -4.10
CA ALA A 85 -2.83 7.52 -4.14
C ALA A 85 -2.25 7.55 -5.58
N GLY A 86 -2.87 6.84 -6.52
CA GLY A 86 -2.26 6.57 -7.83
C GLY A 86 -1.06 5.61 -7.71
N LYS A 87 -0.06 5.77 -8.56
CA LYS A 87 1.15 4.92 -8.51
C LYS A 87 1.91 5.12 -7.20
N SER A 88 2.31 4.02 -6.56
CA SER A 88 3.23 4.06 -5.41
C SER A 88 4.57 4.68 -5.79
N ILE A 89 5.27 5.24 -4.80
CA ILE A 89 6.63 5.73 -4.96
C ILE A 89 7.60 4.77 -4.26
N ALA A 90 8.62 4.34 -4.98
CA ALA A 90 9.70 3.45 -4.53
C ALA A 90 11.06 4.02 -4.93
N THR A 91 12.14 3.43 -4.43
CA THR A 91 13.49 3.63 -4.95
C THR A 91 13.80 2.60 -6.03
N THR A 92 14.85 2.79 -6.81
CA THR A 92 15.35 1.78 -7.77
C THR A 92 15.57 0.44 -7.06
N GLY A 93 14.95 -0.62 -7.58
CA GLY A 93 14.96 -1.96 -6.97
C GLY A 93 14.16 -2.07 -5.67
N GLY A 94 13.45 -1.02 -5.26
CA GLY A 94 12.56 -1.01 -4.10
C GLY A 94 11.30 -1.84 -4.31
N HIS A 95 10.53 -2.05 -3.25
CA HIS A 95 9.37 -2.98 -3.25
C HIS A 95 8.36 -2.69 -4.36
N ALA A 96 8.05 -1.42 -4.63
CA ALA A 96 7.09 -1.02 -5.66
C ALA A 96 7.75 -0.57 -6.99
N ASP A 97 9.03 -0.85 -7.21
CA ASP A 97 9.65 -0.62 -8.51
C ASP A 97 9.00 -1.54 -9.55
N PRO A 98 8.33 -0.98 -10.58
CA PRO A 98 7.57 -1.76 -11.55
C PRO A 98 8.43 -2.65 -12.45
N THR A 99 9.76 -2.44 -12.45
CA THR A 99 10.71 -3.19 -13.28
C THR A 99 11.36 -4.37 -12.55
N ASN A 100 11.03 -4.58 -11.27
CA ASN A 100 11.57 -5.69 -10.50
C ASN A 100 11.29 -7.05 -11.15
N GLY A 101 12.36 -7.80 -11.44
CA GLY A 101 12.30 -9.12 -12.06
C GLY A 101 12.16 -9.11 -13.59
N MET A 102 12.22 -7.95 -14.22
CA MET A 102 12.32 -7.82 -15.68
C MET A 102 13.77 -7.93 -16.15
N SER A 103 13.99 -8.38 -17.41
CA SER A 103 15.28 -8.31 -18.08
C SER A 103 15.62 -6.85 -18.37
N ALA A 104 16.87 -6.44 -18.13
CA ALA A 104 17.33 -5.08 -18.38
C ALA A 104 17.19 -4.65 -19.86
N ASP A 105 17.09 -5.60 -20.78
CA ASP A 105 16.92 -5.35 -22.22
C ASP A 105 15.44 -5.10 -22.60
N GLU A 106 14.50 -5.30 -21.67
CA GLU A 106 13.05 -5.28 -21.96
C GLU A 106 12.33 -4.07 -21.39
N TYR A 107 13.01 -3.16 -20.67
CA TYR A 107 12.40 -1.99 -20.10
C TYR A 107 13.29 -0.75 -20.23
N GLU A 108 12.66 0.42 -20.29
CA GLU A 108 13.33 1.69 -20.05
C GLU A 108 13.46 1.92 -18.53
N TYR A 109 14.55 2.57 -18.11
CA TYR A 109 14.73 2.91 -16.69
C TYR A 109 13.54 3.75 -16.20
N PRO A 110 12.86 3.32 -15.12
CA PRO A 110 11.70 4.04 -14.62
C PRO A 110 12.10 5.41 -14.07
N THR A 111 11.23 6.37 -14.25
CA THR A 111 11.40 7.77 -13.87
C THR A 111 10.55 8.11 -12.64
N PRO A 112 10.71 9.31 -12.05
CA PRO A 112 9.81 9.79 -11.00
C PRO A 112 8.33 9.79 -11.40
N GLU A 113 7.99 10.00 -12.67
CA GLU A 113 6.64 9.88 -13.20
C GLU A 113 6.11 8.45 -13.12
N ASP A 114 6.99 7.45 -13.23
CA ASP A 114 6.66 6.04 -13.05
C ASP A 114 6.59 5.62 -11.58
N GLY A 115 7.07 6.47 -10.69
CA GLY A 115 7.08 6.25 -9.25
C GLY A 115 8.41 5.73 -8.72
N VAL A 116 9.52 5.86 -9.47
CA VAL A 116 10.84 5.48 -8.97
C VAL A 116 11.70 6.72 -8.78
N ILE A 117 12.22 6.90 -7.56
CA ILE A 117 13.03 8.06 -7.18
C ILE A 117 14.34 7.64 -6.54
N ASN A 118 15.36 8.47 -6.72
CA ASN A 118 16.68 8.32 -6.11
C ASN A 118 17.20 9.70 -5.70
N GLY A 119 16.64 10.21 -4.62
CA GLY A 119 17.01 11.47 -4.01
C GLY A 119 15.88 12.48 -3.85
N PRO A 120 16.07 13.52 -3.02
CA PRO A 120 15.04 14.48 -2.65
C PRO A 120 14.43 15.26 -3.82
N TYR A 121 15.22 15.62 -4.84
CA TYR A 121 14.69 16.35 -6.00
C TYR A 121 13.72 15.53 -6.83
N GLU A 122 13.98 14.23 -6.99
CA GLU A 122 13.08 13.31 -7.68
C GLU A 122 11.83 13.05 -6.86
N ALA A 123 11.91 13.09 -5.53
CA ALA A 123 10.76 13.03 -4.64
C ALA A 123 9.74 14.15 -4.93
N PHE A 124 10.19 15.40 -5.03
CA PHE A 124 9.34 16.51 -5.44
C PHE A 124 8.70 16.31 -6.82
N THR A 125 9.48 15.78 -7.79
CA THR A 125 8.96 15.49 -9.13
C THR A 125 7.85 14.43 -9.08
N ALA A 126 8.05 13.34 -8.35
CA ALA A 126 7.08 12.27 -8.21
C ALA A 126 5.77 12.75 -7.56
N VAL A 127 5.86 13.52 -6.46
CA VAL A 127 4.68 14.07 -5.76
C VAL A 127 3.89 15.02 -6.68
N ARG A 128 4.58 15.91 -7.40
CA ARG A 128 3.95 16.81 -8.35
C ARG A 128 3.27 16.08 -9.50
N GLN A 129 3.85 14.96 -9.95
CA GLN A 129 3.19 14.13 -10.95
C GLN A 129 1.91 13.50 -10.37
N ARG A 130 1.90 12.99 -9.11
CA ARG A 130 0.68 12.48 -8.47
C ARG A 130 -0.40 13.57 -8.35
N TYR A 131 -0.02 14.81 -8.05
CA TYR A 131 -0.95 15.94 -8.06
C TYR A 131 -1.53 16.18 -9.46
N LYS A 132 -0.69 16.21 -10.49
CA LYS A 132 -1.12 16.33 -11.89
C LYS A 132 -2.04 15.19 -12.32
N ASP A 133 -1.79 13.98 -11.83
CA ASP A 133 -2.58 12.78 -12.10
C ASP A 133 -3.96 12.82 -11.40
N GLY A 134 -4.16 13.74 -10.43
CA GLY A 134 -5.38 13.87 -9.67
C GLY A 134 -5.46 12.96 -8.42
N ALA A 135 -4.34 12.53 -7.88
CA ALA A 135 -4.30 11.75 -6.63
C ALA A 135 -4.84 12.54 -5.44
N ASP A 136 -5.29 11.83 -4.40
CA ASP A 136 -5.73 12.38 -3.12
C ASP A 136 -4.64 12.29 -2.04
N GLY A 137 -3.56 11.56 -2.30
CA GLY A 137 -2.46 11.33 -1.37
C GLY A 137 -1.32 10.55 -2.00
N ILE A 138 -0.34 10.22 -1.17
CA ILE A 138 0.89 9.54 -1.59
C ILE A 138 1.01 8.18 -0.89
N LYS A 139 1.47 7.17 -1.64
CA LYS A 139 1.93 5.89 -1.10
C LYS A 139 3.41 5.73 -1.34
N LEU A 140 4.17 5.45 -0.27
CA LEU A 140 5.58 5.04 -0.33
C LEU A 140 5.74 3.56 0.03
N THR A 141 6.84 2.96 -0.43
CA THR A 141 7.29 1.64 0.03
C THR A 141 8.68 1.77 0.67
N VAL A 142 8.70 2.10 1.97
CA VAL A 142 9.93 2.49 2.68
C VAL A 142 10.78 1.30 3.14
N THR A 143 10.27 0.09 3.04
CA THR A 143 11.03 -1.17 3.23
C THR A 143 10.78 -2.12 2.08
N GLY A 144 11.54 -3.21 2.04
CA GLY A 144 11.20 -4.38 1.26
C GLY A 144 9.81 -4.91 1.60
N GLY A 145 9.30 -5.83 0.78
CA GLY A 145 7.98 -6.42 0.95
C GLY A 145 7.98 -7.94 0.81
N VAL A 146 6.90 -8.57 1.28
CA VAL A 146 6.76 -10.03 1.26
C VAL A 146 6.73 -10.56 -0.17
N LEU A 147 5.88 -9.97 -1.01
CA LEU A 147 5.59 -10.49 -2.36
C LEU A 147 6.56 -9.99 -3.43
N SER A 148 7.51 -9.11 -3.10
CA SER A 148 8.54 -8.68 -4.05
C SER A 148 9.66 -9.72 -4.22
N VAL A 149 10.32 -9.71 -5.38
CA VAL A 149 11.46 -10.60 -5.69
C VAL A 149 12.75 -10.19 -4.95
N ALA A 150 12.71 -9.17 -4.09
CA ALA A 150 13.83 -8.74 -3.27
C ALA A 150 14.15 -9.76 -2.16
N LYS A 151 15.42 -9.91 -1.83
CA LYS A 151 15.90 -10.87 -0.81
C LYS A 151 15.39 -10.54 0.60
N SER A 152 15.36 -9.27 0.96
CA SER A 152 14.86 -8.81 2.26
C SER A 152 13.45 -8.24 2.14
N GLY A 153 12.59 -8.56 3.13
CA GLY A 153 11.25 -7.99 3.27
C GLY A 153 11.20 -6.80 4.24
N ASP A 154 12.28 -6.53 4.98
CA ASP A 154 12.28 -5.60 6.12
C ASP A 154 13.38 -4.52 6.08
N ASN A 155 14.38 -4.65 5.21
CA ASN A 155 15.42 -3.62 5.08
C ASN A 155 14.83 -2.28 4.62
N PRO A 156 15.30 -1.13 5.18
CA PRO A 156 14.92 0.19 4.71
C PRO A 156 15.38 0.40 3.26
N GLN A 157 14.55 1.07 2.47
CA GLN A 157 14.78 1.33 1.05
C GLN A 157 14.83 2.81 0.70
N PHE A 158 14.54 3.68 1.66
CA PHE A 158 14.62 5.13 1.53
C PHE A 158 15.57 5.71 2.57
N THR A 159 16.24 6.80 2.23
CA THR A 159 16.93 7.64 3.18
C THR A 159 15.92 8.54 3.93
N GLU A 160 16.35 9.15 5.03
CA GLU A 160 15.51 10.09 5.78
C GLU A 160 15.17 11.31 4.90
N GLU A 161 16.15 11.87 4.20
CA GLU A 161 15.98 13.04 3.33
C GLU A 161 15.01 12.80 2.18
N GLU A 162 14.97 11.59 1.62
CA GLU A 162 14.00 11.24 0.57
C GLU A 162 12.58 11.21 1.11
N ILE A 163 12.36 10.61 2.29
CA ILE A 163 11.03 10.55 2.90
C ILE A 163 10.58 11.96 3.33
N GLU A 164 11.46 12.74 3.94
CA GLU A 164 11.19 14.13 4.33
C GLU A 164 10.79 14.98 3.12
N ALA A 165 11.50 14.85 1.99
CA ALA A 165 11.19 15.57 0.76
C ALA A 165 9.81 15.19 0.19
N VAL A 166 9.43 13.90 0.26
CA VAL A 166 8.06 13.47 -0.14
C VAL A 166 7.01 14.08 0.77
N VAL A 167 7.21 14.03 2.11
CA VAL A 167 6.26 14.58 3.08
C VAL A 167 6.14 16.09 2.96
N GLU A 168 7.25 16.81 2.73
CA GLU A 168 7.25 18.26 2.50
C GLU A 168 6.44 18.59 1.24
N ALA A 169 6.74 17.96 0.12
CA ALA A 169 6.02 18.17 -1.12
C ALA A 169 4.54 17.80 -1.01
N ALA A 170 4.20 16.74 -0.30
CA ALA A 170 2.82 16.29 -0.08
C ALA A 170 2.00 17.32 0.71
N LYS A 171 2.60 17.95 1.73
CA LYS A 171 1.96 19.01 2.52
C LYS A 171 1.55 20.21 1.68
N ASP A 172 2.36 20.60 0.69
CA ASP A 172 2.04 21.74 -0.20
C ASP A 172 0.74 21.51 -0.98
N TYR A 173 0.38 20.25 -1.24
CA TYR A 173 -0.83 19.87 -1.96
C TYR A 173 -1.97 19.37 -1.05
N GLY A 174 -1.78 19.36 0.27
CA GLY A 174 -2.75 18.83 1.21
C GLY A 174 -2.94 17.32 1.12
N PHE A 175 -1.93 16.60 0.68
CA PHE A 175 -1.94 15.15 0.54
C PHE A 175 -1.64 14.45 1.86
N TRP A 176 -2.33 13.35 2.13
CA TRP A 176 -1.91 12.38 3.12
C TRP A 176 -0.77 11.49 2.55
N VAL A 177 0.08 10.99 3.45
CA VAL A 177 1.19 10.09 3.10
C VAL A 177 1.05 8.78 3.87
N ALA A 178 0.87 7.67 3.15
CA ALA A 178 0.83 6.31 3.68
C ALA A 178 2.08 5.53 3.28
N VAL A 179 2.64 4.74 4.20
CA VAL A 179 3.87 3.99 3.92
C VAL A 179 3.72 2.50 4.16
N HIS A 180 4.06 1.68 3.15
CA HIS A 180 4.33 0.28 3.36
C HIS A 180 5.63 0.12 4.14
N ALA A 181 5.60 -0.59 5.26
CA ALA A 181 6.78 -0.92 6.03
C ALA A 181 6.61 -2.22 6.84
N HIS A 182 7.60 -3.11 6.77
CA HIS A 182 7.68 -4.28 7.64
C HIS A 182 8.76 -4.12 8.71
N GLY A 183 9.91 -3.55 8.37
CA GLY A 183 11.06 -3.42 9.25
C GLY A 183 11.06 -2.14 10.09
N PRO A 184 11.59 -2.20 11.33
CA PRO A 184 11.51 -1.12 12.30
C PRO A 184 12.27 0.14 11.87
N GLU A 185 13.41 0.00 11.21
CA GLU A 185 14.21 1.15 10.79
C GLU A 185 13.49 2.00 9.72
N GLY A 186 12.88 1.37 8.70
CA GLY A 186 12.10 2.10 7.70
C GLY A 186 10.87 2.77 8.32
N MET A 187 10.17 2.09 9.26
CA MET A 187 9.07 2.68 10.01
C MET A 187 9.50 3.90 10.82
N LYS A 188 10.63 3.78 11.54
CA LYS A 188 11.17 4.88 12.36
C LYS A 188 11.44 6.13 11.51
N ARG A 189 12.16 5.98 10.39
CA ARG A 189 12.43 7.09 9.45
C ARG A 189 11.12 7.74 8.97
N ALA A 190 10.16 6.91 8.56
CA ALA A 190 8.88 7.39 8.05
C ALA A 190 8.07 8.17 9.11
N VAL A 191 7.97 7.64 10.34
CA VAL A 191 7.25 8.30 11.43
C VAL A 191 7.92 9.62 11.84
N LEU A 192 9.26 9.65 11.89
CA LEU A 192 10.03 10.88 12.18
C LEU A 192 9.83 11.93 11.09
N ALA A 193 9.77 11.55 9.81
CA ALA A 193 9.47 12.44 8.69
C ALA A 193 8.03 12.99 8.71
N GLY A 194 7.12 12.38 9.47
CA GLY A 194 5.76 12.88 9.67
C GLY A 194 4.72 12.31 8.71
N VAL A 195 4.82 11.03 8.37
CA VAL A 195 3.79 10.32 7.58
C VAL A 195 2.51 10.13 8.39
N ASP A 196 1.36 10.03 7.70
CA ASP A 196 0.05 9.91 8.33
C ASP A 196 -0.24 8.48 8.77
N SER A 197 0.22 7.47 8.02
CA SER A 197 -0.01 6.07 8.41
C SER A 197 1.12 5.14 7.99
N VAL A 198 1.29 4.08 8.81
CA VAL A 198 2.14 2.93 8.55
C VAL A 198 1.26 1.72 8.27
N GLU A 199 1.44 1.13 7.11
CA GLU A 199 0.75 -0.06 6.61
C GLU A 199 1.55 -1.32 6.96
N HIS A 200 0.87 -2.40 7.34
CA HIS A 200 1.41 -3.70 7.74
C HIS A 200 2.15 -3.68 9.09
N GLY A 201 3.21 -2.91 9.25
CA GLY A 201 3.92 -2.70 10.51
C GLY A 201 4.46 -3.97 11.19
N THR A 202 4.77 -5.03 10.42
CA THR A 202 4.97 -6.40 10.91
C THR A 202 5.93 -6.52 12.09
N PHE A 203 7.12 -5.93 11.98
CA PHE A 203 8.18 -6.01 12.99
C PHE A 203 8.30 -4.72 13.81
N MET A 204 7.19 -4.01 13.99
CA MET A 204 7.15 -2.77 14.76
C MET A 204 7.65 -2.99 16.19
N THR A 205 8.63 -2.18 16.61
CA THR A 205 9.17 -2.20 17.98
C THR A 205 8.40 -1.26 18.90
N GLU A 206 8.58 -1.42 20.21
CA GLU A 206 7.98 -0.51 21.19
C GLU A 206 8.43 0.95 20.98
N GLU A 207 9.69 1.16 20.59
CA GLU A 207 10.20 2.50 20.24
C GLU A 207 9.40 3.13 19.11
N VAL A 208 9.12 2.36 18.05
CA VAL A 208 8.31 2.86 16.91
C VAL A 208 6.87 3.12 17.35
N MET A 209 6.29 2.25 18.19
CA MET A 209 4.93 2.47 18.74
C MET A 209 4.85 3.78 19.53
N ASP A 210 5.85 4.07 20.38
CA ASP A 210 5.92 5.31 21.15
C ASP A 210 6.02 6.53 20.25
N LEU A 211 6.85 6.47 19.20
CA LEU A 211 6.96 7.51 18.20
C LEU A 211 5.64 7.75 17.46
N MET A 212 4.94 6.67 17.08
CA MET A 212 3.63 6.79 16.42
C MET A 212 2.59 7.44 17.33
N ILE A 213 2.59 7.13 18.61
CA ILE A 213 1.71 7.79 19.61
C ILE A 213 2.06 9.26 19.71
N GLU A 214 3.34 9.62 19.85
CA GLU A 214 3.83 11.01 19.95
C GLU A 214 3.44 11.83 18.70
N ARG A 215 3.64 11.26 17.51
CA ARG A 215 3.41 11.94 16.23
C ARG A 215 1.96 11.87 15.78
N GLY A 216 1.15 11.01 16.38
CA GLY A 216 -0.24 10.80 16.01
C GLY A 216 -0.43 9.97 14.74
N THR A 217 0.60 9.27 14.28
CA THR A 217 0.59 8.40 13.10
C THR A 217 -0.33 7.20 13.31
N TYR A 218 -1.13 6.86 12.31
CA TYR A 218 -2.01 5.70 12.35
C TYR A 218 -1.28 4.41 11.97
N TYR A 219 -1.70 3.30 12.55
CA TYR A 219 -1.31 1.96 12.16
C TYR A 219 -2.45 1.26 11.42
N VAL A 220 -2.17 0.73 10.22
CA VAL A 220 -3.10 -0.06 9.40
C VAL A 220 -2.53 -1.47 9.24
N PRO A 221 -2.90 -2.41 10.09
CA PRO A 221 -2.20 -3.70 10.24
C PRO A 221 -2.38 -4.69 9.09
N THR A 222 -3.44 -4.59 8.31
CA THR A 222 -3.75 -5.53 7.19
C THR A 222 -3.63 -7.02 7.58
N ILE A 223 -4.24 -7.39 8.71
CA ILE A 223 -4.09 -8.73 9.32
C ILE A 223 -4.55 -9.83 8.35
N SER A 224 -5.67 -9.61 7.64
CA SER A 224 -6.24 -10.58 6.69
C SER A 224 -5.26 -10.95 5.56
N ALA A 225 -4.55 -9.97 5.01
CA ALA A 225 -3.52 -10.22 4.00
C ALA A 225 -2.33 -11.00 4.59
N GLY A 226 -1.89 -10.64 5.80
CA GLY A 226 -0.85 -11.36 6.51
C GLY A 226 -1.20 -12.84 6.74
N GLU A 227 -2.40 -13.12 7.22
CA GLU A 227 -2.90 -14.49 7.43
C GLU A 227 -3.01 -15.26 6.11
N PHE A 228 -3.54 -14.61 5.07
CA PHE A 228 -3.64 -15.20 3.74
C PHE A 228 -2.28 -15.64 3.20
N VAL A 229 -1.28 -14.74 3.20
CA VAL A 229 0.06 -15.10 2.68
C VAL A 229 0.74 -16.19 3.52
N ALA A 230 0.56 -16.18 4.85
CA ALA A 230 1.07 -17.22 5.74
C ALA A 230 0.40 -18.57 5.46
N GLU A 231 -0.90 -18.62 5.23
CA GLU A 231 -1.61 -19.83 4.86
C GLU A 231 -1.13 -20.36 3.51
N LYS A 232 -1.05 -19.50 2.51
CA LYS A 232 -0.63 -19.88 1.15
C LYS A 232 0.84 -20.29 1.07
N SER A 233 1.70 -19.80 1.95
CA SER A 233 3.11 -20.23 2.03
C SER A 233 3.27 -21.73 2.36
N LYS A 234 2.25 -22.37 2.93
CA LYS A 234 2.24 -23.81 3.25
C LYS A 234 1.97 -24.68 2.02
N ILE A 235 1.48 -24.09 0.93
CA ILE A 235 1.15 -24.80 -0.30
C ILE A 235 2.40 -24.82 -1.20
N ASP A 236 2.83 -25.99 -1.61
CA ASP A 236 3.99 -26.13 -2.49
C ASP A 236 3.75 -25.43 -3.84
N ASN A 237 4.77 -24.71 -4.31
CA ASN A 237 4.75 -23.95 -5.56
C ASN A 237 3.66 -22.87 -5.69
N TYR A 238 3.02 -22.47 -4.57
CA TYR A 238 2.09 -21.34 -4.59
C TYR A 238 2.84 -20.00 -4.71
N PHE A 239 3.92 -19.83 -3.96
CA PHE A 239 4.83 -18.70 -4.03
C PHE A 239 6.18 -19.11 -4.62
N PRO A 240 6.89 -18.20 -5.32
CA PRO A 240 8.31 -18.39 -5.64
C PRO A 240 9.14 -18.68 -4.38
N GLU A 241 10.24 -19.43 -4.54
CA GLU A 241 11.13 -19.81 -3.42
C GLU A 241 11.62 -18.62 -2.59
N ILE A 242 11.88 -17.47 -3.24
CA ILE A 242 12.34 -16.25 -2.56
C ILE A 242 11.22 -15.58 -1.73
N VAL A 243 9.95 -15.78 -2.07
CA VAL A 243 8.79 -15.19 -1.38
C VAL A 243 8.32 -16.05 -0.22
N ARG A 244 8.32 -17.38 -0.38
CA ARG A 244 7.75 -18.35 0.54
C ARG A 244 8.19 -18.17 2.00
N PRO A 245 9.50 -18.06 2.33
CA PRO A 245 9.95 -17.89 3.72
C PRO A 245 9.49 -16.56 4.33
N LYS A 246 9.47 -15.47 3.54
CA LYS A 246 8.96 -14.17 4.00
C LYS A 246 7.46 -14.26 4.33
N ALA A 247 6.66 -14.86 3.45
CA ALA A 247 5.23 -15.05 3.64
C ALA A 247 4.91 -15.88 4.90
N ALA A 248 5.70 -16.94 5.18
CA ALA A 248 5.53 -17.78 6.35
C ALA A 248 5.78 -17.04 7.67
N THR A 249 6.63 -16.01 7.67
CA THR A 249 7.03 -15.27 8.87
C THR A 249 6.08 -14.11 9.18
N VAL A 250 5.60 -13.41 8.15
CA VAL A 250 4.88 -12.14 8.30
C VAL A 250 3.51 -12.32 8.95
N GLY A 251 2.70 -13.29 8.52
CA GLY A 251 1.33 -13.42 8.98
C GLY A 251 1.20 -13.56 10.51
N PRO A 252 1.86 -14.54 11.15
CA PRO A 252 1.81 -14.69 12.60
C PRO A 252 2.33 -13.46 13.35
N GLN A 253 3.33 -12.79 12.79
CA GLN A 253 3.95 -11.62 13.42
C GLN A 253 3.05 -10.38 13.37
N ILE A 254 2.33 -10.14 12.26
CA ILE A 254 1.40 -8.99 12.14
C ILE A 254 0.36 -9.02 13.27
N GLY A 255 -0.29 -10.17 13.51
CA GLY A 255 -1.29 -10.31 14.57
C GLY A 255 -0.72 -10.06 15.98
N ALA A 256 0.48 -10.57 16.26
CA ALA A 256 1.16 -10.33 17.52
C ALA A 256 1.54 -8.86 17.73
N THR A 257 2.03 -8.21 16.67
CA THR A 257 2.37 -6.78 16.70
C THR A 257 1.13 -5.90 16.86
N PHE A 258 0.02 -6.24 16.19
CA PHE A 258 -1.25 -5.54 16.33
C PHE A 258 -1.73 -5.55 17.79
N GLY A 259 -1.72 -6.70 18.46
CA GLY A 259 -2.10 -6.78 19.87
C GLY A 259 -1.28 -5.84 20.77
N LYS A 260 0.05 -5.86 20.61
CA LYS A 260 0.94 -4.96 21.37
C LYS A 260 0.69 -3.46 21.08
N ALA A 261 0.50 -3.12 19.82
CA ALA A 261 0.24 -1.73 19.40
C ALA A 261 -1.09 -1.22 19.96
N LEU A 262 -2.13 -2.05 19.94
CA LEU A 262 -3.45 -1.74 20.51
C LEU A 262 -3.36 -1.53 22.01
N ASP A 263 -2.73 -2.44 22.75
CA ASP A 263 -2.56 -2.37 24.20
C ASP A 263 -1.75 -1.13 24.62
N ARG A 264 -0.80 -0.69 23.77
CA ARG A 264 0.03 0.50 24.01
C ARG A 264 -0.68 1.81 23.67
N GLY A 265 -1.78 1.78 22.94
CA GLY A 265 -2.58 2.95 22.58
C GLY A 265 -2.19 3.60 21.26
N VAL A 266 -1.54 2.90 20.35
CA VAL A 266 -1.32 3.35 18.97
C VAL A 266 -2.68 3.53 18.30
N LYS A 267 -2.86 4.61 17.52
CA LYS A 267 -4.08 4.81 16.73
C LYS A 267 -4.17 3.75 15.63
N ILE A 268 -5.23 2.97 15.65
CA ILE A 268 -5.45 1.89 14.67
C ILE A 268 -6.52 2.33 13.66
N ALA A 269 -6.29 2.01 12.38
CA ALA A 269 -7.32 2.07 11.36
C ALA A 269 -7.43 0.70 10.66
N PHE A 270 -8.64 0.35 10.24
CA PHE A 270 -8.92 -0.91 9.55
C PHE A 270 -8.41 -0.84 8.10
N GLY A 271 -7.80 -1.91 7.61
CA GLY A 271 -7.39 -2.10 6.22
C GLY A 271 -7.20 -3.58 5.90
N THR A 272 -7.61 -4.00 4.72
CA THR A 272 -7.59 -5.41 4.31
C THR A 272 -6.41 -5.78 3.44
N ASP A 273 -5.93 -4.88 2.59
CA ASP A 273 -4.91 -5.11 1.56
C ASP A 273 -5.39 -6.12 0.47
N VAL A 274 -6.65 -6.00 0.08
CA VAL A 274 -7.30 -6.78 -0.98
C VAL A 274 -7.91 -5.88 -2.06
#